data_8df4521e4466c41cbae09070aa45072b
#
_entry.id   8df4521e4466c41cbae09070aa45072b
#
_cell.length_a   1.000
_cell.length_b   1.000
_cell.length_c   1.000
_cell.angle_alpha   90.00
_cell.angle_beta   90.00
_cell.angle_gamma   90.00
#
_symmetry.space_group_name_H-M   'P 1'
#
loop_
_entity.id
_entity.type
_entity.pdbx_description
1 polymer ?
#
loop_
_entity_poly.entity_id
_entity_poly.type
_entity_poly.pdbx_seq_one_letter_code
_entity_poly.pdbx_strand_id
1 'polypeptide(L)'
;PHNILIKQIQEFEHLAVAGSQLLDIDSKNLVSSYMLRFRRSDAYLRNEWSNYTNWPYSNVIPKTVELITDFKNPARHYFTGNIGLPGEQNPYPINLKQILLNLGVTMDGIYREKVMDAGVYNYLEKYMRTSGGAKDGLYCYSFSVNSNRRDYQPSGAMNVNKFGSIDIEFNTIEPPFNP
;
A
#
# COMPACT_ATOMS: atom_id res chain seq x y z
N PRO A 1 -26.66 27.41 17.27
CA PRO A 1 -25.50 27.25 16.42
C PRO A 1 -25.57 25.89 15.72
N HIS A 2 -25.33 25.87 14.41
CA HIS A 2 -25.28 24.64 13.65
C HIS A 2 -23.82 24.25 13.47
N ASN A 3 -23.46 23.02 13.85
CA ASN A 3 -22.13 22.47 13.62
C ASN A 3 -22.17 21.68 12.32
N ILE A 4 -21.33 22.07 11.37
CA ILE A 4 -21.19 21.39 10.08
C ILE A 4 -19.83 20.72 10.05
N LEU A 5 -19.81 19.39 9.85
CA LEU A 5 -18.60 18.63 9.64
C LEU A 5 -18.19 18.69 8.17
N ILE A 6 -17.01 19.24 7.91
CA ILE A 6 -16.44 19.28 6.56
C ILE A 6 -15.28 18.29 6.52
N LYS A 7 -15.36 17.31 5.64
CA LYS A 7 -14.27 16.35 5.38
C LYS A 7 -13.46 16.84 4.18
N GLN A 8 -12.17 17.03 4.40
CA GLN A 8 -11.21 17.43 3.37
C GLN A 8 -10.24 16.28 3.09
N ILE A 9 -9.73 16.22 1.86
CA ILE A 9 -8.69 15.30 1.47
C ILE A 9 -7.43 16.11 1.22
N GLN A 10 -6.33 15.70 1.87
CA GLN A 10 -4.98 16.18 1.59
C GLN A 10 -4.25 15.06 0.86
N GLU A 11 -3.58 15.36 -0.22
CA GLU A 11 -2.84 14.39 -1.02
C GLU A 11 -1.35 14.70 -0.97
N PHE A 12 -0.56 13.67 -0.71
CA PHE A 12 0.90 13.70 -0.73
C PHE A 12 1.38 12.71 -1.77
N GLU A 13 2.27 13.14 -2.65
CA GLU A 13 2.84 12.29 -3.69
C GLU A 13 4.34 12.15 -3.49
N HIS A 14 4.81 10.92 -3.47
CA HIS A 14 6.22 10.57 -3.38
C HIS A 14 6.61 9.77 -4.61
N LEU A 15 7.61 10.24 -5.33
CA LEU A 15 8.10 9.60 -6.56
C LEU A 15 9.29 8.69 -6.26
N ALA A 16 9.51 7.74 -7.15
CA ALA A 16 10.67 6.83 -7.12
C ALA A 16 10.78 5.99 -5.82
N VAL A 17 9.63 5.55 -5.32
CA VAL A 17 9.55 4.72 -4.12
C VAL A 17 9.76 3.25 -4.49
N ALA A 18 10.74 2.58 -3.87
CA ALA A 18 10.96 1.15 -4.03
C ALA A 18 11.67 0.56 -2.80
N GLY A 19 11.36 -0.69 -2.50
CA GLY A 19 11.95 -1.40 -1.35
C GLY A 19 11.48 -0.86 0.00
N SER A 20 12.38 -0.89 0.99
CA SER A 20 12.10 -0.44 2.36
C SER A 20 12.33 1.06 2.48
N GLN A 21 11.34 1.79 2.94
CA GLN A 21 11.39 3.24 3.10
C GLN A 21 10.64 3.71 4.33
N LEU A 22 11.06 4.88 4.82
CA LEU A 22 10.41 5.66 5.86
C LEU A 22 10.04 7.01 5.27
N LEU A 23 8.77 7.35 5.25
CA LEU A 23 8.28 8.63 4.72
C LEU A 23 7.59 9.42 5.82
N ASP A 24 8.03 10.66 6.00
CA ASP A 24 7.36 11.64 6.85
C ASP A 24 6.11 12.18 6.13
N ILE A 25 5.01 12.26 6.87
CA ILE A 25 3.71 12.73 6.41
C ILE A 25 3.37 14.05 7.08
N ASP A 26 3.58 15.16 6.38
CA ASP A 26 3.22 16.51 6.87
C ASP A 26 1.70 16.72 6.83
N SER A 27 0.96 15.92 7.58
CA SER A 27 -0.47 16.07 7.75
C SER A 27 -0.77 17.07 8.89
N LYS A 28 -1.91 17.77 8.80
CA LYS A 28 -2.28 18.81 9.76
C LYS A 28 -3.70 18.64 10.28
N ASN A 29 -3.94 19.16 11.48
CA ASN A 29 -5.24 19.19 12.12
C ASN A 29 -5.75 17.79 12.54
N LEU A 30 -7.04 17.56 12.34
CA LEU A 30 -7.70 16.32 12.72
C LEU A 30 -7.74 15.37 11.53
N VAL A 31 -7.08 14.23 11.66
CA VAL A 31 -7.04 13.20 10.63
C VAL A 31 -7.91 12.02 11.05
N SER A 32 -8.84 11.62 10.22
CA SER A 32 -9.69 10.45 10.46
C SER A 32 -9.10 9.17 9.92
N SER A 33 -8.43 9.24 8.78
CA SER A 33 -7.79 8.07 8.16
C SER A 33 -6.72 8.47 7.16
N TYR A 34 -5.75 7.61 6.99
CA TYR A 34 -4.82 7.61 5.87
C TYR A 34 -5.25 6.59 4.84
N MET A 35 -5.14 6.97 3.57
CA MET A 35 -5.31 6.06 2.44
C MET A 35 -4.05 6.11 1.59
N LEU A 36 -3.41 4.96 1.43
CA LEU A 36 -2.18 4.84 0.68
C LEU A 36 -2.43 4.05 -0.59
N ARG A 37 -1.77 4.47 -1.65
CA ARG A 37 -1.79 3.77 -2.93
C ARG A 37 -0.39 3.76 -3.52
N PHE A 38 0.00 2.65 -4.05
CA PHE A 38 1.24 2.51 -4.82
C PHE A 38 0.88 2.26 -6.27
N ARG A 39 1.52 2.95 -7.16
CA ARG A 39 1.28 2.81 -8.60
C ARG A 39 2.61 2.58 -9.31
N ARG A 40 2.63 1.64 -10.21
CA ARG A 40 3.80 1.39 -11.05
C ARG A 40 4.06 2.59 -11.95
N SER A 41 5.33 2.89 -12.17
CA SER A 41 5.75 3.98 -13.08
C SER A 41 5.33 3.75 -14.53
N ASP A 42 5.15 2.49 -14.95
CA ASP A 42 4.74 2.11 -16.30
C ASP A 42 3.21 2.00 -16.50
N ALA A 43 2.41 2.33 -15.48
CA ALA A 43 0.95 2.23 -15.55
C ALA A 43 0.35 3.08 -16.67
N TYR A 44 0.93 4.24 -16.97
CA TYR A 44 0.49 5.12 -18.04
C TYR A 44 0.72 4.51 -19.43
N LEU A 45 1.78 3.74 -19.63
CA LEU A 45 2.06 3.06 -20.91
C LEU A 45 1.02 1.98 -21.22
N ARG A 46 0.39 1.44 -20.18
CA ARG A 46 -0.65 0.43 -20.30
C ARG A 46 -2.07 0.99 -20.23
N ASN A 47 -2.21 2.31 -20.12
CA ASN A 47 -3.49 2.98 -19.88
C ASN A 47 -4.23 2.47 -18.62
N GLU A 48 -3.47 2.14 -17.58
CA GLU A 48 -3.96 1.55 -16.34
C GLU A 48 -3.86 2.55 -15.17
N TRP A 49 -4.39 3.75 -15.35
CA TRP A 49 -4.24 4.89 -14.43
C TRP A 49 -4.73 4.65 -13.02
N SER A 50 -5.73 3.81 -12.85
CA SER A 50 -6.30 3.46 -11.53
C SER A 50 -5.93 2.04 -11.09
N ASN A 51 -4.88 1.47 -11.65
CA ASN A 51 -4.32 0.20 -11.22
C ASN A 51 -3.27 0.45 -10.13
N TYR A 52 -3.55 -0.02 -8.93
CA TYR A 52 -2.67 0.08 -7.77
C TYR A 52 -2.06 -1.26 -7.40
N THR A 53 -2.07 -2.20 -8.35
CA THR A 53 -1.48 -3.53 -8.20
C THR A 53 -0.33 -3.72 -9.17
N ASN A 54 0.46 -4.74 -8.92
CA ASN A 54 1.55 -5.12 -9.82
C ASN A 54 1.06 -5.82 -11.09
N TRP A 55 -0.15 -6.38 -11.05
CA TRP A 55 -0.73 -7.11 -12.17
C TRP A 55 -1.54 -6.20 -13.08
N PRO A 56 -1.59 -6.46 -14.39
CA PRO A 56 -2.46 -5.73 -15.30
C PRO A 56 -3.93 -5.99 -15.00
N TYR A 57 -4.80 -5.13 -15.47
CA TYR A 57 -6.26 -5.26 -15.27
C TYR A 57 -6.85 -6.58 -15.74
N SER A 58 -6.26 -7.19 -16.77
CA SER A 58 -6.68 -8.50 -17.26
C SER A 58 -6.43 -9.64 -16.25
N ASN A 59 -5.77 -9.38 -15.13
CA ASN A 59 -5.28 -10.39 -14.18
C ASN A 59 -4.42 -11.49 -14.84
N VAL A 60 -3.92 -11.21 -16.03
CA VAL A 60 -2.98 -12.09 -16.72
C VAL A 60 -1.59 -11.76 -16.22
N ILE A 61 -0.86 -12.77 -15.80
CA ILE A 61 0.55 -12.62 -15.40
C ILE A 61 1.32 -12.05 -16.59
N PRO A 62 2.13 -11.01 -16.42
CA PRO A 62 2.91 -10.44 -17.52
C PRO A 62 3.77 -11.49 -18.21
N LYS A 63 3.86 -11.44 -19.53
CA LYS A 63 4.66 -12.39 -20.32
C LYS A 63 6.11 -12.49 -19.89
N THR A 64 6.68 -11.42 -19.37
CA THR A 64 8.01 -11.42 -18.76
C THR A 64 8.14 -12.43 -17.62
N VAL A 65 7.05 -12.74 -16.94
CA VAL A 65 7.02 -13.76 -15.89
C VAL A 65 6.99 -15.15 -16.51
N GLU A 66 6.33 -15.33 -17.65
CA GLU A 66 6.31 -16.62 -18.39
C GLU A 66 7.70 -16.97 -18.92
N LEU A 67 8.45 -15.98 -19.38
CA LEU A 67 9.85 -16.16 -19.84
C LEU A 67 10.80 -16.59 -18.71
N ILE A 68 10.39 -16.38 -17.47
CA ILE A 68 11.15 -16.73 -16.29
C ILE A 68 11.00 -18.23 -15.93
N THR A 69 10.12 -18.94 -16.60
CA THR A 69 10.01 -20.39 -16.49
C THR A 69 11.05 -21.17 -17.32
N ASP A 70 12.01 -20.51 -17.91
CA ASP A 70 13.07 -21.18 -18.65
C ASP A 70 13.94 -22.00 -17.70
N PHE A 71 13.74 -23.31 -17.72
CA PHE A 71 14.46 -24.29 -16.91
C PHE A 71 15.98 -24.27 -17.12
N LYS A 72 16.46 -23.65 -18.18
CA LYS A 72 17.90 -23.50 -18.43
C LYS A 72 18.56 -22.46 -17.55
N ASN A 73 17.76 -21.60 -16.90
CA ASN A 73 18.28 -20.61 -15.98
C ASN A 73 17.56 -20.71 -14.62
N PRO A 74 18.09 -21.49 -13.68
CA PRO A 74 17.45 -21.73 -12.38
C PRO A 74 17.20 -20.44 -11.59
N ALA A 75 17.99 -19.39 -11.78
CA ALA A 75 17.76 -18.10 -11.13
C ALA A 75 16.43 -17.44 -11.53
N ARG A 76 15.82 -17.86 -12.64
CA ARG A 76 14.55 -17.34 -13.12
C ARG A 76 13.32 -18.07 -12.60
N HIS A 77 13.48 -19.24 -11.99
CA HIS A 77 12.36 -19.99 -11.42
C HIS A 77 11.61 -19.25 -10.31
N TYR A 78 12.28 -18.34 -9.65
CA TYR A 78 11.69 -17.58 -8.55
C TYR A 78 10.56 -16.66 -8.97
N PHE A 79 10.48 -16.35 -10.24
CA PHE A 79 9.50 -15.42 -10.74
C PHE A 79 8.16 -16.05 -11.09
N THR A 80 8.06 -17.35 -11.09
CA THR A 80 6.82 -18.04 -11.44
C THR A 80 5.85 -18.19 -10.27
N GLY A 81 6.19 -17.64 -9.12
CA GLY A 81 5.41 -17.85 -7.89
C GLY A 81 5.52 -19.28 -7.37
N ASN A 82 6.27 -20.12 -8.05
CA ASN A 82 6.67 -21.38 -7.47
C ASN A 82 7.57 -21.08 -6.29
N ILE A 83 7.11 -21.46 -5.16
CA ILE A 83 7.85 -21.43 -3.91
C ILE A 83 9.21 -22.03 -4.20
N GLY A 84 10.25 -21.27 -3.96
CA GLY A 84 11.61 -21.70 -4.22
C GLY A 84 11.90 -23.06 -3.64
N LEU A 85 12.80 -23.77 -4.24
CA LEU A 85 13.30 -25.01 -3.71
C LEU A 85 13.82 -24.78 -2.28
N PRO A 86 13.70 -25.77 -1.39
CA PRO A 86 14.20 -25.63 -0.03
C PRO A 86 15.65 -25.17 -0.01
N GLY A 87 15.91 -24.03 0.61
CA GLY A 87 17.26 -23.44 0.70
C GLY A 87 17.51 -22.25 -0.23
N GLU A 88 16.61 -21.96 -1.15
CA GLU A 88 16.72 -20.78 -2.00
C GLU A 88 15.88 -19.63 -1.43
N GLN A 89 16.53 -18.51 -1.20
CA GLN A 89 15.82 -17.28 -0.87
C GLN A 89 15.03 -16.86 -2.10
N ASN A 90 13.72 -16.68 -1.95
CA ASN A 90 12.92 -16.10 -3.00
C ASN A 90 13.26 -14.60 -3.11
N PRO A 91 14.13 -14.20 -4.02
CA PRO A 91 14.65 -12.85 -4.02
C PRO A 91 13.67 -11.84 -4.61
N TYR A 92 12.64 -12.31 -5.35
CA TYR A 92 11.82 -11.38 -6.11
C TYR A 92 10.33 -11.70 -6.04
N PRO A 93 9.57 -10.93 -5.27
CA PRO A 93 8.11 -11.05 -5.25
C PRO A 93 7.45 -10.44 -6.48
N ILE A 94 8.08 -10.55 -7.64
CA ILE A 94 7.61 -9.93 -8.88
C ILE A 94 6.23 -10.45 -9.31
N ASN A 95 5.90 -11.65 -8.87
CA ASN A 95 4.61 -12.28 -9.14
C ASN A 95 3.53 -11.90 -8.14
N LEU A 96 3.88 -11.19 -7.09
CA LEU A 96 2.89 -10.75 -6.13
C LEU A 96 2.00 -9.70 -6.78
N LYS A 97 0.71 -9.84 -6.58
CA LYS A 97 -0.27 -8.87 -7.04
C LYS A 97 -0.14 -7.55 -6.30
N GLN A 98 0.14 -7.60 -5.01
CA GLN A 98 0.28 -6.41 -4.18
C GLN A 98 1.68 -5.81 -4.33
N ILE A 99 1.74 -4.49 -4.47
CA ILE A 99 3.01 -3.76 -4.50
C ILE A 99 3.56 -3.60 -3.08
N LEU A 100 2.70 -3.28 -2.12
CA LEU A 100 3.06 -3.17 -0.71
C LEU A 100 3.17 -4.56 -0.09
N LEU A 101 4.24 -4.80 0.67
CA LEU A 101 4.47 -6.03 1.42
C LEU A 101 4.05 -5.88 2.88
N ASN A 102 4.50 -4.83 3.52
CA ASN A 102 4.19 -4.52 4.91
C ASN A 102 4.21 -3.01 5.14
N LEU A 103 3.60 -2.60 6.24
CA LEU A 103 3.48 -1.20 6.62
C LEU A 103 3.39 -1.06 8.14
N GLY A 104 4.05 -0.04 8.67
CA GLY A 104 3.97 0.40 10.05
C GLY A 104 3.76 1.90 10.13
N VAL A 105 3.25 2.38 11.24
CA VAL A 105 3.04 3.81 11.50
C VAL A 105 3.76 4.19 12.78
N THR A 106 4.64 5.18 12.69
CA THR A 106 5.33 5.75 13.85
C THR A 106 4.90 7.21 14.10
N MET A 107 4.94 7.60 15.33
CA MET A 107 4.66 8.95 15.78
C MET A 107 5.72 9.34 16.79
N ASP A 108 6.43 10.44 16.53
CA ASP A 108 7.58 10.86 17.34
C ASP A 108 8.60 9.72 17.55
N GLY A 109 8.82 8.89 16.52
CA GLY A 109 9.73 7.75 16.56
C GLY A 109 9.22 6.52 17.33
N ILE A 110 7.99 6.55 17.84
CA ILE A 110 7.38 5.41 18.55
C ILE A 110 6.33 4.77 17.67
N TYR A 111 6.37 3.45 17.55
CA TYR A 111 5.35 2.73 16.81
C TYR A 111 3.96 2.91 17.43
N ARG A 112 3.09 3.58 16.71
CA ARG A 112 1.66 3.57 16.94
C ARG A 112 1.06 2.24 16.50
N GLU A 113 1.49 1.79 15.34
CA GLU A 113 1.17 0.49 14.76
C GLU A 113 2.46 -0.17 14.30
N LYS A 114 2.78 -1.33 14.84
CA LYS A 114 3.95 -2.09 14.42
C LYS A 114 3.82 -2.50 12.95
N VAL A 115 4.94 -2.76 12.33
CA VAL A 115 4.95 -3.25 10.96
C VAL A 115 4.13 -4.52 10.82
N MET A 116 3.07 -4.46 10.04
CA MET A 116 2.16 -5.57 9.75
C MET A 116 2.08 -5.83 8.24
N ASP A 117 1.61 -7.02 7.89
CA ASP A 117 1.40 -7.42 6.51
C ASP A 117 0.40 -6.50 5.79
N ALA A 118 0.65 -6.24 4.51
CA ALA A 118 -0.18 -5.39 3.67
C ALA A 118 -1.65 -5.85 3.61
N GLY A 119 -1.91 -7.13 3.80
CA GLY A 119 -3.27 -7.68 3.84
C GLY A 119 -4.13 -7.09 4.96
N VAL A 120 -3.53 -6.72 6.09
CA VAL A 120 -4.23 -6.04 7.18
C VAL A 120 -4.83 -4.73 6.68
N TYR A 121 -4.05 -3.91 5.99
CA TYR A 121 -4.48 -2.60 5.48
C TYR A 121 -5.32 -2.68 4.22
N ASN A 122 -5.11 -3.70 3.39
CA ASN A 122 -5.83 -3.89 2.14
C ASN A 122 -7.23 -4.51 2.33
N TYR A 123 -7.39 -5.39 3.31
CA TYR A 123 -8.63 -6.15 3.50
C TYR A 123 -9.27 -5.89 4.86
N LEU A 124 -8.53 -6.13 5.95
CA LEU A 124 -9.10 -6.11 7.29
C LEU A 124 -9.55 -4.71 7.72
N GLU A 125 -8.67 -3.72 7.62
CA GLU A 125 -9.01 -2.33 7.97
C GLU A 125 -10.15 -1.78 7.10
N LYS A 126 -10.13 -2.07 5.80
CA LYS A 126 -11.23 -1.67 4.92
C LYS A 126 -12.55 -2.31 5.31
N TYR A 127 -12.54 -3.60 5.60
CA TYR A 127 -13.75 -4.31 5.99
C TYR A 127 -14.32 -3.82 7.32
N MET A 128 -13.47 -3.61 8.30
CA MET A 128 -13.90 -3.22 9.65
C MET A 128 -14.24 -1.73 9.80
N ARG A 129 -13.57 -0.86 9.04
CA ARG A 129 -13.62 0.59 9.25
C ARG A 129 -14.30 1.38 8.15
N THR A 130 -14.65 0.74 7.04
CA THR A 130 -15.31 1.40 5.92
C THR A 130 -16.60 0.69 5.52
N SER A 131 -17.50 1.40 4.86
CA SER A 131 -18.83 0.88 4.46
C SER A 131 -18.86 0.27 3.07
N GLY A 132 -17.71 0.10 2.42
CA GLY A 132 -17.69 -0.39 1.05
C GLY A 132 -16.41 -1.10 0.65
N GLY A 133 -16.50 -1.85 -0.43
CA GLY A 133 -15.35 -2.43 -1.09
C GLY A 133 -14.53 -1.34 -1.80
N ALA A 134 -13.22 -1.40 -1.65
CA ALA A 134 -12.31 -0.60 -2.44
C ALA A 134 -11.46 -1.51 -3.33
N LYS A 135 -10.87 -0.92 -4.38
CA LYS A 135 -9.97 -1.66 -5.27
C LYS A 135 -8.79 -2.25 -4.49
N ASP A 136 -8.30 -3.39 -4.94
CA ASP A 136 -7.03 -3.94 -4.48
C ASP A 136 -5.90 -2.91 -4.67
N GLY A 137 -4.97 -2.89 -3.72
CA GLY A 137 -3.85 -1.96 -3.73
C GLY A 137 -4.17 -0.57 -3.19
N LEU A 138 -5.40 -0.33 -2.74
CA LEU A 138 -5.75 0.82 -1.93
C LEU A 138 -5.74 0.40 -0.46
N TYR A 139 -4.77 0.86 0.29
CA TYR A 139 -4.55 0.52 1.69
C TYR A 139 -5.18 1.59 2.59
N CYS A 140 -5.79 1.17 3.68
CA CYS A 140 -6.44 2.08 4.63
C CYS A 140 -5.86 1.88 6.03
N TYR A 141 -5.59 2.99 6.70
CA TYR A 141 -5.30 3.03 8.12
C TYR A 141 -6.21 4.07 8.79
N SER A 142 -7.08 3.64 9.70
CA SER A 142 -8.12 4.49 10.25
C SER A 142 -7.91 4.81 11.73
N PHE A 143 -8.02 6.07 12.09
CA PHE A 143 -8.09 6.56 13.47
C PHE A 143 -9.52 6.65 13.98
N SER A 144 -10.49 6.57 13.09
CA SER A 144 -11.91 6.59 13.41
C SER A 144 -12.46 5.16 13.54
N VAL A 145 -13.51 5.02 14.31
CA VAL A 145 -14.22 3.72 14.43
C VAL A 145 -14.92 3.36 13.12
N ASN A 146 -15.47 4.38 12.45
CA ASN A 146 -16.12 4.24 11.16
C ASN A 146 -15.71 5.39 10.24
N SER A 147 -15.08 5.06 9.13
CA SER A 147 -14.64 6.04 8.12
C SER A 147 -15.70 6.34 7.07
N ASN A 148 -16.95 5.95 7.27
CA ASN A 148 -18.00 6.19 6.30
C ASN A 148 -18.13 7.68 6.01
N ARG A 149 -17.98 8.04 4.74
CA ARG A 149 -18.08 9.44 4.30
C ARG A 149 -19.49 10.02 4.42
N ARG A 150 -20.49 9.17 4.48
CA ARG A 150 -21.92 9.59 4.54
C ARG A 150 -22.41 9.83 5.95
N ASP A 151 -21.63 9.47 6.95
CA ASP A 151 -22.04 9.70 8.34
C ASP A 151 -21.93 11.17 8.67
N TYR A 152 -23.02 11.72 9.20
CA TYR A 152 -23.10 13.13 9.61
C TYR A 152 -22.33 13.40 10.90
N GLN A 153 -22.08 12.36 11.70
CA GLN A 153 -21.37 12.47 12.96
C GLN A 153 -19.93 11.92 12.80
N PRO A 154 -18.94 12.62 13.34
CA PRO A 154 -17.59 12.09 13.38
C PRO A 154 -17.52 10.91 14.35
N SER A 155 -16.85 9.83 13.95
CA SER A 155 -16.68 8.64 14.80
C SER A 155 -15.27 8.55 15.41
N GLY A 156 -14.51 9.61 15.31
CA GLY A 156 -13.15 9.74 15.84
C GLY A 156 -12.20 10.37 14.84
N ALA A 157 -11.18 10.96 15.35
CA ALA A 157 -10.04 11.50 14.60
C ALA A 157 -8.84 11.67 15.54
N MET A 158 -7.66 11.68 14.98
CA MET A 158 -6.44 11.97 15.68
C MET A 158 -6.01 13.42 15.42
N ASN A 159 -5.64 14.14 16.47
CA ASN A 159 -5.04 15.45 16.32
C ASN A 159 -3.54 15.29 16.05
N VAL A 160 -3.17 15.37 14.79
CA VAL A 160 -1.79 15.17 14.34
C VAL A 160 -0.87 16.31 14.74
N ASN A 161 -1.40 17.51 15.00
CA ASN A 161 -0.59 18.64 15.44
C ASN A 161 0.04 18.45 16.83
N LYS A 162 -0.32 17.39 17.55
CA LYS A 162 0.29 17.04 18.83
C LYS A 162 1.59 16.27 18.71
N PHE A 163 1.92 15.81 17.52
CA PHE A 163 3.11 15.03 17.23
C PHE A 163 4.10 15.87 16.42
N GLY A 164 5.37 15.71 16.71
CA GLY A 164 6.44 16.37 15.98
C GLY A 164 6.74 15.74 14.63
N SER A 165 6.57 14.42 14.53
CA SER A 165 6.66 13.69 13.27
C SER A 165 5.64 12.55 13.20
N ILE A 166 5.18 12.27 12.00
CA ILE A 166 4.36 11.09 11.72
C ILE A 166 4.97 10.42 10.50
N ASP A 167 5.53 9.26 10.72
CA ASP A 167 6.24 8.54 9.66
C ASP A 167 5.50 7.25 9.33
N ILE A 168 5.50 6.92 8.06
CA ILE A 168 5.03 5.64 7.55
C ILE A 168 6.25 4.84 7.11
N GLU A 169 6.51 3.76 7.82
CA GLU A 169 7.50 2.77 7.45
C GLU A 169 6.83 1.69 6.58
N PHE A 170 7.41 1.40 5.43
CA PHE A 170 6.84 0.38 4.56
C PHE A 170 7.90 -0.30 3.71
N ASN A 171 7.54 -1.46 3.21
CA ASN A 171 8.34 -2.21 2.27
C ASN A 171 7.49 -2.56 1.05
N THR A 172 8.01 -2.28 -0.13
CA THR A 172 7.38 -2.62 -1.41
C THR A 172 8.20 -3.65 -2.16
N ILE A 173 7.56 -4.30 -3.12
CA ILE A 173 8.30 -5.06 -4.12
C ILE A 173 9.26 -4.11 -4.86
N GLU A 174 10.43 -4.62 -5.16
CA GLU A 174 11.39 -3.90 -5.98
C GLU A 174 11.13 -4.17 -7.47
N PRO A 175 11.25 -3.15 -8.32
CA PRO A 175 11.19 -3.40 -9.75
C PRO A 175 12.36 -4.28 -10.17
N PRO A 176 12.18 -5.15 -11.20
CA PRO A 176 13.29 -5.92 -11.71
C PRO A 176 14.37 -4.98 -12.23
N PHE A 177 15.60 -5.27 -11.90
CA PHE A 177 16.72 -4.58 -12.52
C PHE A 177 16.61 -4.74 -14.04
N ASN A 178 16.62 -3.64 -14.77
CA ASN A 178 16.85 -3.72 -16.20
C ASN A 178 18.26 -4.28 -16.41
N PRO A 179 18.42 -5.38 -17.18
CA PRO A 179 19.73 -5.91 -17.49
C PRO A 179 20.55 -4.96 -18.34
#